data_93c4232dfd81693b7fd4967cdd021c5f
#
_entry.id   93c4232dfd81693b7fd4967cdd021c5f
#
_cell.length_a   1.000
_cell.length_b   1.000
_cell.length_c   1.000
_cell.angle_alpha   90.00
_cell.angle_beta   90.00
_cell.angle_gamma   90.00
#
_symmetry.space_group_name_H-M   'P 1'
#
loop_
_entity.id
_entity.type
_entity.pdbx_description
1 polymer ?
#
loop_
_entity_poly.entity_id
_entity_poly.type
_entity_poly.pdbx_seq_one_letter_code
_entity_poly.pdbx_strand_id
1 'polypeptide(L)'
;LVIAPNQLKTISPAINRAYDKGIPVIIYDRKANSNKYTAFIGCDNYAIGKSMGEFIAQKLQGKGRVVEIRGLEGSSPALERHRGFMEAMKKCPGMQVVASEAGDWKEESGKKAMQRILDKTRDFDYVFSHNDRMGWGAYQVVRDKGLARNYKFTGMDAMATRNGGLELVRDGIFEASYLYPTKGDEVVALAMRI
;
A
#
# COMPACT_ATOMS: atom_id res chain seq x y z
N LEU A 1 -2.11 7.13 25.50
CA LEU A 1 -1.65 5.95 24.75
C LEU A 1 -1.59 6.29 23.27
N VAL A 2 -0.43 6.10 22.63
CA VAL A 2 -0.30 6.19 21.16
C VAL A 2 -0.11 4.78 20.62
N ILE A 3 -0.89 4.39 19.60
CA ILE A 3 -0.86 3.04 19.07
C ILE A 3 -1.00 3.02 17.53
N ALA A 4 -0.09 2.31 16.86
CA ALA A 4 -0.18 1.98 15.43
C ALA A 4 -0.65 0.52 15.28
N PRO A 5 -1.92 0.26 14.98
CA PRO A 5 -2.46 -1.10 14.89
C PRO A 5 -1.80 -1.89 13.75
N ASN A 6 -1.44 -3.14 13.99
CA ASN A 6 -0.97 -4.00 12.91
C ASN A 6 -2.13 -4.46 12.01
N GLN A 7 -3.24 -4.84 12.62
CA GLN A 7 -4.47 -5.25 11.94
C GLN A 7 -5.70 -4.60 12.59
N LEU A 8 -6.78 -4.46 11.82
CA LEU A 8 -7.99 -3.77 12.26
C LEU A 8 -8.64 -4.35 13.52
N LYS A 9 -8.72 -5.68 13.63
CA LYS A 9 -9.58 -6.35 14.64
C LYS A 9 -8.82 -6.72 15.92
N THR A 10 -7.60 -7.20 15.82
CA THR A 10 -6.89 -7.87 16.92
C THR A 10 -6.63 -6.99 18.12
N ILE A 11 -6.35 -5.69 17.91
CA ILE A 11 -6.02 -4.75 18.98
C ILE A 11 -7.24 -4.00 19.55
N SER A 12 -8.38 -4.03 18.85
CA SER A 12 -9.56 -3.25 19.22
C SER A 12 -10.06 -3.50 20.66
N PRO A 13 -10.06 -4.74 21.20
CA PRO A 13 -10.45 -4.94 22.59
C PRO A 13 -9.53 -4.25 23.60
N ALA A 14 -8.22 -4.18 23.33
CA ALA A 14 -7.27 -3.49 24.21
C ALA A 14 -7.44 -1.96 24.14
N ILE A 15 -7.69 -1.42 22.96
CA ILE A 15 -8.02 -0.02 22.74
C ILE A 15 -9.26 0.36 23.55
N ASN A 16 -10.33 -0.44 23.43
CA ASN A 16 -11.59 -0.21 24.13
C ASN A 16 -11.38 -0.20 25.66
N ARG A 17 -10.65 -1.17 26.20
CA ARG A 17 -10.36 -1.23 27.64
C ARG A 17 -9.55 -0.02 28.14
N ALA A 18 -8.59 0.47 27.35
CA ALA A 18 -7.83 1.66 27.73
C ALA A 18 -8.73 2.91 27.75
N TYR A 19 -9.52 3.08 26.70
CA TYR A 19 -10.44 4.21 26.59
C TYR A 19 -11.50 4.20 27.70
N ASP A 20 -12.11 3.04 28.01
CA ASP A 20 -13.10 2.89 29.08
C ASP A 20 -12.54 3.17 30.49
N LYS A 21 -11.23 3.10 30.67
CA LYS A 21 -10.50 3.51 31.89
C LYS A 21 -10.13 4.99 31.92
N GLY A 22 -10.60 5.79 30.96
CA GLY A 22 -10.28 7.21 30.86
C GLY A 22 -8.89 7.51 30.35
N ILE A 23 -8.18 6.53 29.77
CA ILE A 23 -6.85 6.76 29.17
C ILE A 23 -7.06 7.34 27.78
N PRO A 24 -6.52 8.56 27.48
CA PRO A 24 -6.55 9.10 26.13
C PRO A 24 -5.84 8.15 25.14
N VAL A 25 -6.49 7.86 24.01
CA VAL A 25 -5.98 6.94 22.99
C VAL A 25 -5.85 7.67 21.66
N ILE A 26 -4.64 7.78 21.13
CA ILE A 26 -4.36 8.25 19.77
C ILE A 26 -4.07 7.02 18.90
N ILE A 27 -4.90 6.80 17.92
CA ILE A 27 -4.65 5.79 16.88
C ILE A 27 -3.84 6.45 15.77
N TYR A 28 -2.75 5.82 15.37
CA TYR A 28 -1.77 6.37 14.45
C TYR A 28 -1.53 5.48 13.23
N ASP A 29 -1.32 6.11 12.07
CA ASP A 29 -0.98 5.46 10.79
C ASP A 29 -2.08 4.52 10.28
N ARG A 30 -2.40 3.46 11.02
CA ARG A 30 -3.39 2.43 10.68
C ARG A 30 -4.59 2.52 11.58
N LYS A 31 -5.78 2.31 11.03
CA LYS A 31 -7.05 2.29 11.79
C LYS A 31 -7.20 0.99 12.58
N ALA A 32 -7.96 1.07 13.67
CA ALA A 32 -8.50 -0.08 14.38
C ALA A 32 -10.02 -0.18 14.14
N ASN A 33 -10.60 -1.37 14.31
CA ASN A 33 -12.04 -1.57 14.29
C ASN A 33 -12.64 -1.19 15.66
N SER A 34 -12.57 0.10 15.98
CA SER A 34 -13.07 0.68 17.22
C SER A 34 -13.51 2.12 16.94
N ASN A 35 -14.48 2.59 17.70
CA ASN A 35 -14.88 3.99 17.80
C ASN A 35 -14.49 4.61 19.17
N LYS A 36 -13.80 3.84 20.03
CA LYS A 36 -13.33 4.26 21.35
C LYS A 36 -11.88 4.71 21.28
N TYR A 37 -11.66 5.94 20.84
CA TYR A 37 -10.36 6.60 20.81
C TYR A 37 -10.55 8.12 20.84
N THR A 38 -9.51 8.83 21.29
CA THR A 38 -9.49 10.28 21.39
C THR A 38 -9.28 10.94 20.03
N ALA A 39 -8.33 10.39 19.24
CA ALA A 39 -8.01 10.89 17.91
C ALA A 39 -7.43 9.80 17.00
N PHE A 40 -7.58 10.00 15.68
CA PHE A 40 -6.88 9.26 14.64
C PHE A 40 -6.02 10.21 13.82
N ILE A 41 -4.74 9.86 13.62
CA ILE A 41 -3.81 10.58 12.76
C ILE A 41 -3.24 9.60 11.74
N GLY A 42 -3.52 9.82 10.47
CA GLY A 42 -3.07 8.95 9.36
C GLY A 42 -3.46 9.53 8.01
N CYS A 43 -3.14 8.81 6.94
CA CYS A 43 -3.46 9.20 5.59
C CYS A 43 -4.76 8.57 5.09
N ASP A 44 -5.35 9.18 4.06
CA ASP A 44 -6.47 8.60 3.32
C ASP A 44 -5.95 7.55 2.33
N ASN A 45 -5.81 6.32 2.80
CA ASN A 45 -5.32 5.19 2.00
C ASN A 45 -6.26 4.82 0.85
N TYR A 46 -7.55 5.11 0.97
CA TYR A 46 -8.49 4.91 -0.13
C TYR A 46 -8.21 5.90 -1.27
N ALA A 47 -8.07 7.18 -0.97
CA ALA A 47 -7.74 8.20 -1.98
C ALA A 47 -6.39 7.90 -2.65
N ILE A 48 -5.39 7.46 -1.88
CA ILE A 48 -4.08 7.06 -2.40
C ILE A 48 -4.21 5.88 -3.39
N GLY A 49 -4.90 4.82 -3.01
CA GLY A 49 -5.11 3.67 -3.89
C GLY A 49 -5.87 4.03 -5.17
N LYS A 50 -6.89 4.89 -5.04
CA LYS A 50 -7.66 5.39 -6.17
C LYS A 50 -6.81 6.22 -7.13
N SER A 51 -6.05 7.19 -6.62
CA SER A 51 -5.17 8.03 -7.43
C SER A 51 -4.12 7.20 -8.20
N MET A 52 -3.56 6.17 -7.55
CA MET A 52 -2.63 5.28 -8.24
C MET A 52 -3.32 4.46 -9.33
N GLY A 53 -4.53 3.97 -9.08
CA GLY A 53 -5.31 3.29 -10.10
C GLY A 53 -5.65 4.20 -11.29
N GLU A 54 -6.04 5.43 -11.05
CA GLU A 54 -6.29 6.45 -12.08
C GLU A 54 -5.02 6.75 -12.89
N PHE A 55 -3.86 6.88 -12.22
CA PHE A 55 -2.56 7.04 -12.87
C PHE A 55 -2.24 5.88 -13.80
N ILE A 56 -2.38 4.63 -13.34
CA ILE A 56 -2.13 3.42 -14.15
C ILE A 56 -3.09 3.36 -15.33
N ALA A 57 -4.37 3.63 -15.11
CA ALA A 57 -5.37 3.65 -16.18
C ALA A 57 -5.04 4.71 -17.24
N GLN A 58 -4.59 5.89 -16.83
CA GLN A 58 -4.13 6.95 -17.74
C GLN A 58 -2.91 6.50 -18.55
N LYS A 59 -1.90 5.90 -17.90
CA LYS A 59 -0.69 5.39 -18.56
C LYS A 59 -0.99 4.31 -19.60
N LEU A 60 -1.97 3.46 -19.33
CA LEU A 60 -2.44 2.40 -20.22
C LEU A 60 -3.58 2.86 -21.14
N GLN A 61 -3.91 4.16 -21.16
CA GLN A 61 -4.97 4.73 -22.02
C GLN A 61 -6.33 4.00 -21.86
N GLY A 62 -6.62 3.57 -20.62
CA GLY A 62 -7.89 2.92 -20.26
C GLY A 62 -8.00 1.44 -20.69
N LYS A 63 -6.93 0.82 -21.21
CA LYS A 63 -6.94 -0.58 -21.65
C LYS A 63 -5.64 -1.28 -21.30
N GLY A 64 -5.72 -2.34 -20.49
CA GLY A 64 -4.54 -3.11 -20.10
C GLY A 64 -4.80 -4.05 -18.94
N ARG A 65 -3.78 -4.81 -18.59
CA ARG A 65 -3.81 -5.87 -17.57
C ARG A 65 -2.86 -5.51 -16.43
N VAL A 66 -3.39 -5.48 -15.23
CA VAL A 66 -2.64 -5.07 -14.03
C VAL A 66 -2.60 -6.22 -13.03
N VAL A 67 -1.47 -6.39 -12.37
CA VAL A 67 -1.35 -7.24 -11.19
C VAL A 67 -1.13 -6.39 -9.95
N GLU A 68 -1.69 -6.83 -8.83
CA GLU A 68 -1.64 -6.10 -7.57
C GLU A 68 -0.85 -6.90 -6.53
N ILE A 69 0.08 -6.24 -5.83
CA ILE A 69 0.76 -6.77 -4.65
C ILE A 69 0.30 -5.98 -3.44
N ARG A 70 -0.60 -6.59 -2.66
CA ARG A 70 -1.23 -5.96 -1.50
C ARG A 70 -0.33 -6.00 -0.28
N GLY A 71 -0.56 -5.06 0.64
CA GLY A 71 0.06 -5.08 1.96
C GLY A 71 -0.46 -6.22 2.86
N LEU A 72 -0.18 -6.11 4.17
CA LEU A 72 -0.62 -7.09 5.17
C LEU A 72 -2.14 -7.23 5.18
N GLU A 73 -2.62 -8.44 5.01
CA GLU A 73 -4.05 -8.74 5.05
C GLU A 73 -4.66 -8.37 6.42
N GLY A 74 -5.85 -7.77 6.38
CA GLY A 74 -6.54 -7.29 7.57
C GLY A 74 -6.02 -5.96 8.13
N SER A 75 -4.99 -5.35 7.55
CA SER A 75 -4.59 -3.98 7.88
C SER A 75 -5.43 -2.96 7.11
N SER A 76 -5.75 -1.83 7.75
CA SER A 76 -6.55 -0.77 7.11
C SER A 76 -5.92 -0.21 5.83
N PRO A 77 -4.60 0.06 5.74
CA PRO A 77 -4.02 0.57 4.51
C PRO A 77 -4.15 -0.40 3.34
N ALA A 78 -3.94 -1.71 3.57
CA ALA A 78 -4.07 -2.70 2.50
C ALA A 78 -5.51 -2.79 1.96
N LEU A 79 -6.49 -2.80 2.85
CA LEU A 79 -7.91 -2.86 2.49
C LEU A 79 -8.37 -1.59 1.77
N GLU A 80 -7.97 -0.42 2.26
CA GLU A 80 -8.38 0.86 1.70
C GLU A 80 -7.69 1.14 0.36
N ARG A 81 -6.38 0.88 0.22
CA ARG A 81 -5.66 1.01 -1.06
C ARG A 81 -6.25 0.09 -2.12
N HIS A 82 -6.50 -1.17 -1.77
CA HIS A 82 -7.18 -2.11 -2.67
C HIS A 82 -8.55 -1.60 -3.11
N ARG A 83 -9.40 -1.16 -2.18
CA ARG A 83 -10.74 -0.65 -2.49
C ARG A 83 -10.68 0.55 -3.43
N GLY A 84 -9.80 1.53 -3.16
CA GLY A 84 -9.62 2.70 -4.00
C GLY A 84 -9.12 2.34 -5.40
N PHE A 85 -8.11 1.47 -5.47
CA PHE A 85 -7.57 0.97 -6.74
C PHE A 85 -8.64 0.27 -7.58
N MET A 86 -9.40 -0.66 -6.98
CA MET A 86 -10.47 -1.37 -7.67
C MET A 86 -11.60 -0.44 -8.15
N GLU A 87 -11.89 0.65 -7.41
CA GLU A 87 -12.84 1.66 -7.89
C GLU A 87 -12.34 2.36 -9.15
N ALA A 88 -11.06 2.74 -9.20
CA ALA A 88 -10.46 3.33 -10.39
C ALA A 88 -10.50 2.36 -11.58
N MET A 89 -10.15 1.08 -11.37
CA MET A 89 -10.21 0.06 -12.40
C MET A 89 -11.64 -0.13 -12.97
N LYS A 90 -12.66 -0.14 -12.11
CA LYS A 90 -14.07 -0.26 -12.53
C LYS A 90 -14.55 0.87 -13.45
N LYS A 91 -13.97 2.05 -13.36
CA LYS A 91 -14.29 3.20 -14.21
C LYS A 91 -13.74 3.06 -15.65
N CYS A 92 -12.82 2.14 -15.86
CA CYS A 92 -12.17 1.90 -17.15
C CYS A 92 -12.44 0.45 -17.58
N PRO A 93 -13.52 0.16 -18.34
CA PRO A 93 -13.92 -1.21 -18.70
C PRO A 93 -12.87 -2.01 -19.45
N GLY A 94 -11.92 -1.33 -20.10
CA GLY A 94 -10.79 -1.97 -20.78
C GLY A 94 -9.66 -2.41 -19.85
N MET A 95 -9.70 -2.02 -18.56
CA MET A 95 -8.69 -2.40 -17.58
C MET A 95 -9.09 -3.68 -16.86
N GLN A 96 -8.12 -4.56 -16.63
CA GLN A 96 -8.34 -5.83 -15.94
C GLN A 96 -7.30 -6.04 -14.84
N VAL A 97 -7.73 -6.37 -13.64
CA VAL A 97 -6.85 -6.88 -12.57
C VAL A 97 -6.80 -8.40 -12.70
N VAL A 98 -5.69 -8.92 -13.23
CA VAL A 98 -5.57 -10.34 -13.60
C VAL A 98 -4.98 -11.21 -12.51
N ALA A 99 -4.32 -10.61 -11.52
CA ALA A 99 -3.90 -11.29 -10.29
C ALA A 99 -3.75 -10.27 -9.15
N SER A 100 -4.00 -10.73 -7.93
CA SER A 100 -3.79 -9.95 -6.71
C SER A 100 -3.26 -10.85 -5.60
N GLU A 101 -2.08 -10.53 -5.06
CA GLU A 101 -1.35 -11.33 -4.07
C GLU A 101 -0.98 -10.51 -2.83
N ALA A 102 -0.98 -11.15 -1.67
CA ALA A 102 -0.51 -10.51 -0.44
C ALA A 102 1.03 -10.50 -0.37
N GLY A 103 1.61 -9.35 0.00
CA GLY A 103 3.05 -9.12 0.11
C GLY A 103 3.53 -8.67 1.49
N ASP A 104 2.67 -8.52 2.48
CA ASP A 104 2.99 -8.31 3.91
C ASP A 104 3.98 -7.15 4.19
N TRP A 105 4.00 -6.10 3.37
CA TRP A 105 4.83 -4.89 3.48
C TRP A 105 6.35 -5.10 3.31
N LYS A 106 6.85 -6.32 3.16
CA LYS A 106 8.27 -6.65 3.15
C LYS A 106 8.77 -6.97 1.73
N GLU A 107 10.04 -6.67 1.48
CA GLU A 107 10.70 -6.98 0.21
C GLU A 107 10.61 -8.47 -0.13
N GLU A 108 10.98 -9.35 0.81
CA GLU A 108 10.95 -10.80 0.60
C GLU A 108 9.53 -11.34 0.33
N SER A 109 8.53 -10.76 0.97
CA SER A 109 7.13 -11.12 0.70
C SER A 109 6.66 -10.62 -0.67
N GLY A 110 7.17 -9.46 -1.10
CA GLY A 110 6.97 -8.93 -2.45
C GLY A 110 7.55 -9.85 -3.52
N LYS A 111 8.78 -10.38 -3.30
CA LYS A 111 9.39 -11.39 -4.17
C LYS A 111 8.51 -12.63 -4.30
N LYS A 112 8.06 -13.17 -3.16
CA LYS A 112 7.18 -14.35 -3.14
C LYS A 112 5.85 -14.09 -3.82
N ALA A 113 5.25 -12.91 -3.60
CA ALA A 113 4.01 -12.51 -4.27
C ALA A 113 4.20 -12.45 -5.79
N MET A 114 5.28 -11.82 -6.26
CA MET A 114 5.59 -11.74 -7.69
C MET A 114 5.84 -13.12 -8.31
N GLN A 115 6.53 -14.02 -7.59
CA GLN A 115 6.70 -15.39 -8.07
C GLN A 115 5.35 -16.09 -8.25
N ARG A 116 4.45 -16.02 -7.26
CA ARG A 116 3.09 -16.60 -7.36
C ARG A 116 2.28 -16.00 -8.52
N ILE A 117 2.45 -14.70 -8.78
CA ILE A 117 1.82 -14.03 -9.94
C ILE A 117 2.35 -14.63 -11.24
N LEU A 118 3.68 -14.72 -11.40
CA LEU A 118 4.30 -15.27 -12.62
C LEU A 118 3.99 -16.75 -12.86
N ASP A 119 3.72 -17.50 -11.81
CA ASP A 119 3.30 -18.90 -11.89
C ASP A 119 1.83 -19.02 -12.42
N LYS A 120 1.01 -17.99 -12.20
CA LYS A 120 -0.37 -17.92 -12.65
C LYS A 120 -0.51 -17.31 -14.05
N THR A 121 0.21 -16.21 -14.30
CA THR A 121 0.15 -15.46 -15.54
C THR A 121 1.42 -14.65 -15.78
N ARG A 122 1.79 -14.50 -17.05
CA ARG A 122 2.82 -13.56 -17.52
C ARG A 122 2.23 -12.49 -18.42
N ASP A 123 0.93 -12.55 -18.66
CA ASP A 123 0.21 -11.66 -19.54
C ASP A 123 -0.41 -10.53 -18.71
N PHE A 124 0.42 -9.51 -18.42
CA PHE A 124 0.05 -8.25 -17.79
C PHE A 124 1.04 -7.15 -18.20
N ASP A 125 0.64 -5.90 -18.04
CA ASP A 125 1.39 -4.73 -18.44
C ASP A 125 2.02 -4.02 -17.23
N TYR A 126 1.34 -4.09 -16.09
CA TYR A 126 1.64 -3.22 -14.95
C TYR A 126 1.58 -3.96 -13.61
N VAL A 127 2.50 -3.62 -12.71
CA VAL A 127 2.54 -4.08 -11.33
C VAL A 127 2.22 -2.91 -10.40
N PHE A 128 1.07 -2.96 -9.75
CA PHE A 128 0.70 -2.07 -8.67
C PHE A 128 1.12 -2.67 -7.33
N SER A 129 2.09 -2.07 -6.65
CA SER A 129 2.50 -2.49 -5.32
C SER A 129 2.04 -1.49 -4.26
N HIS A 130 1.50 -2.01 -3.15
CA HIS A 130 1.01 -1.19 -2.05
C HIS A 130 2.12 -0.49 -1.25
N ASN A 131 3.40 -0.83 -1.45
CA ASN A 131 4.53 -0.03 -0.99
C ASN A 131 5.78 -0.26 -1.85
N ASP A 132 6.80 0.60 -1.66
CA ASP A 132 8.04 0.56 -2.42
C ASP A 132 8.83 -0.73 -2.20
N ARG A 133 8.90 -1.22 -0.96
CA ARG A 133 9.69 -2.41 -0.62
C ARG A 133 9.18 -3.67 -1.32
N MET A 134 7.87 -3.89 -1.32
CA MET A 134 7.28 -5.02 -2.06
C MET A 134 7.46 -4.85 -3.57
N GLY A 135 7.26 -3.63 -4.09
CA GLY A 135 7.49 -3.32 -5.50
C GLY A 135 8.92 -3.57 -5.94
N TRP A 136 9.90 -3.17 -5.13
CA TRP A 136 11.31 -3.47 -5.36
C TRP A 136 11.58 -4.99 -5.36
N GLY A 137 11.06 -5.72 -4.39
CA GLY A 137 11.17 -7.18 -4.37
C GLY A 137 10.57 -7.83 -5.62
N ALA A 138 9.40 -7.36 -6.07
CA ALA A 138 8.76 -7.81 -7.29
C ALA A 138 9.61 -7.54 -8.54
N TYR A 139 10.16 -6.33 -8.63
CA TYR A 139 11.06 -5.97 -9.73
C TYR A 139 12.31 -6.87 -9.80
N GLN A 140 12.94 -7.17 -8.65
CA GLN A 140 14.10 -8.08 -8.62
C GLN A 140 13.77 -9.44 -9.24
N VAL A 141 12.60 -10.01 -8.93
CA VAL A 141 12.18 -11.32 -9.48
C VAL A 141 12.06 -11.27 -11.00
N VAL A 142 11.45 -10.24 -11.57
CA VAL A 142 11.31 -10.14 -13.03
C VAL A 142 12.61 -9.79 -13.70
N ARG A 143 13.47 -8.99 -13.07
CA ARG A 143 14.82 -8.68 -13.54
C ARG A 143 15.68 -9.93 -13.64
N ASP A 144 15.71 -10.72 -12.58
CA ASP A 144 16.55 -11.94 -12.50
C ASP A 144 16.08 -13.03 -13.49
N LYS A 145 14.82 -12.93 -13.95
CA LYS A 145 14.27 -13.78 -15.04
C LYS A 145 14.42 -13.16 -16.45
N GLY A 146 15.06 -12.00 -16.58
CA GLY A 146 15.20 -11.29 -17.86
C GLY A 146 13.91 -10.65 -18.38
N LEU A 147 12.89 -10.48 -17.53
CA LEU A 147 11.55 -10.00 -17.92
C LEU A 147 11.30 -8.53 -17.57
N ALA A 148 12.28 -7.82 -16.98
CA ALA A 148 12.08 -6.48 -16.44
C ALA A 148 11.54 -5.45 -17.47
N ARG A 149 11.89 -5.60 -18.75
CA ARG A 149 11.45 -4.69 -19.82
C ARG A 149 9.99 -4.89 -20.23
N ASN A 150 9.37 -5.99 -19.83
CA ASN A 150 8.01 -6.35 -20.23
C ASN A 150 6.96 -5.67 -19.36
N TYR A 151 7.34 -5.21 -18.17
CA TYR A 151 6.39 -4.75 -17.15
C TYR A 151 6.77 -3.37 -16.61
N LYS A 152 5.75 -2.60 -16.26
CA LYS A 152 5.87 -1.32 -15.55
C LYS A 152 5.53 -1.50 -14.08
N PHE A 153 6.10 -0.67 -13.23
CA PHE A 153 5.95 -0.77 -11.78
C PHE A 153 5.56 0.56 -11.16
N THR A 154 4.75 0.48 -10.12
CA THR A 154 4.51 1.58 -9.20
C THR A 154 4.65 1.11 -7.76
N GLY A 155 5.00 2.05 -6.88
CA GLY A 155 5.08 1.86 -5.44
C GLY A 155 4.29 2.90 -4.67
N MET A 156 4.44 2.86 -3.37
CA MET A 156 3.97 3.86 -2.41
C MET A 156 5.00 3.96 -1.30
N ASP A 157 4.98 5.06 -0.61
CA ASP A 157 5.79 5.59 0.47
C ASP A 157 6.72 6.69 -0.04
N ALA A 158 7.21 6.63 -1.27
CA ALA A 158 8.21 7.52 -1.88
C ALA A 158 9.42 7.72 -0.94
N MET A 159 9.93 6.62 -0.39
CA MET A 159 11.01 6.63 0.58
C MET A 159 12.29 7.20 -0.02
N ALA A 160 12.94 8.15 0.69
CA ALA A 160 14.24 8.72 0.33
C ALA A 160 15.40 7.86 0.89
N THR A 161 15.34 6.56 0.68
CA THR A 161 16.36 5.60 1.13
C THR A 161 16.86 4.79 -0.06
N ARG A 162 17.98 4.06 0.12
CA ARG A 162 18.47 3.13 -0.89
C ARG A 162 17.38 2.13 -1.29
N ASN A 163 17.15 1.98 -2.59
CA ASN A 163 16.06 1.20 -3.17
C ASN A 163 14.66 1.64 -2.69
N GLY A 164 14.51 2.87 -2.23
CA GLY A 164 13.23 3.50 -1.91
C GLY A 164 12.57 4.11 -3.14
N GLY A 165 11.29 4.49 -3.03
CA GLY A 165 10.49 4.93 -4.17
C GLY A 165 11.10 6.10 -4.93
N LEU A 166 11.71 7.09 -4.26
CA LEU A 166 12.34 8.22 -4.97
C LEU A 166 13.50 7.78 -5.83
N GLU A 167 14.37 6.90 -5.34
CA GLU A 167 15.48 6.36 -6.12
C GLU A 167 14.98 5.49 -7.28
N LEU A 168 14.00 4.63 -7.03
CA LEU A 168 13.43 3.74 -8.03
C LEU A 168 12.73 4.49 -9.18
N VAL A 169 12.07 5.61 -8.87
CA VAL A 169 11.48 6.48 -9.89
C VAL A 169 12.58 7.23 -10.66
N ARG A 170 13.56 7.81 -9.98
CA ARG A 170 14.69 8.48 -10.63
C ARG A 170 15.44 7.57 -11.61
N ASP A 171 15.62 6.32 -11.23
CA ASP A 171 16.36 5.32 -12.01
C ASP A 171 15.49 4.65 -13.10
N GLY A 172 14.22 5.07 -13.24
CA GLY A 172 13.28 4.56 -14.25
C GLY A 172 12.79 3.13 -14.02
N ILE A 173 12.98 2.60 -12.80
CA ILE A 173 12.49 1.28 -12.39
C ILE A 173 11.01 1.35 -12.06
N PHE A 174 10.59 2.37 -11.31
CA PHE A 174 9.18 2.69 -11.10
C PHE A 174 8.76 3.86 -11.99
N GLU A 175 7.54 3.83 -12.48
CA GLU A 175 6.95 4.98 -13.16
C GLU A 175 6.40 6.02 -12.18
N ALA A 176 6.02 5.60 -10.98
CA ALA A 176 5.62 6.48 -9.88
C ALA A 176 5.75 5.77 -8.53
N SER A 177 5.95 6.56 -7.48
CA SER A 177 5.71 6.18 -6.09
C SER A 177 4.91 7.29 -5.42
N TYR A 178 3.84 6.94 -4.72
CA TYR A 178 2.99 7.91 -4.04
C TYR A 178 3.60 8.29 -2.69
N LEU A 179 3.73 9.59 -2.42
CA LEU A 179 4.23 10.06 -1.13
C LEU A 179 3.26 9.70 0.00
N TYR A 180 3.77 9.07 1.04
CA TYR A 180 3.03 8.72 2.25
C TYR A 180 3.67 9.42 3.47
N PRO A 181 3.15 10.59 3.90
CA PRO A 181 3.68 11.30 5.06
C PRO A 181 3.33 10.52 6.34
N THR A 182 4.33 10.27 7.17
CA THR A 182 4.14 9.51 8.43
C THR A 182 3.40 10.28 9.51
N LYS A 183 3.44 11.64 9.49
CA LYS A 183 2.75 12.52 10.47
C LYS A 183 3.11 12.26 11.94
N GLY A 184 4.31 11.74 12.19
CA GLY A 184 4.77 11.43 13.55
C GLY A 184 4.88 12.66 14.45
N ASP A 185 5.26 13.79 13.90
CA ASP A 185 5.31 15.11 14.56
C ASP A 185 3.93 15.57 15.01
N GLU A 186 2.89 15.42 14.16
CA GLU A 186 1.50 15.75 14.51
C GLU A 186 1.03 14.88 15.71
N VAL A 187 1.39 13.59 15.73
CA VAL A 187 1.04 12.65 16.81
C VAL A 187 1.68 13.08 18.12
N VAL A 188 2.98 13.40 18.10
CA VAL A 188 3.70 13.85 19.30
C VAL A 188 3.11 15.17 19.80
N ALA A 189 2.90 16.14 18.91
CA ALA A 189 2.32 17.43 19.27
C ALA A 189 0.91 17.27 19.90
N LEU A 190 0.09 16.36 19.40
CA LEU A 190 -1.21 16.07 19.99
C LEU A 190 -1.07 15.37 21.36
N ALA A 191 -0.20 14.37 21.47
CA ALA A 191 0.00 13.62 22.70
C ALA A 191 0.49 14.49 23.87
N MET A 192 1.22 15.58 23.57
CA MET A 192 1.68 16.56 24.56
C MET A 192 0.59 17.53 25.04
N ARG A 193 -0.58 17.57 24.37
CA ARG A 193 -1.70 18.46 24.72
C ARG A 193 -2.82 17.78 25.50
N ILE A 194 -2.84 16.45 25.52
CA ILE A 194 -3.85 15.62 26.21
C ILE A 194 -3.25 14.95 27.42
#